data_eea0f0e8622e679028ba0fe7caf04f34
#
_entry.id   eea0f0e8622e679028ba0fe7caf04f34
#
_cell.length_a   1.000
_cell.length_b   1.000
_cell.length_c   1.000
_cell.angle_alpha   90.00
_cell.angle_beta   90.00
_cell.angle_gamma   90.00
#
_symmetry.space_group_name_H-M   'P 1'
#
loop_
_entity.id
_entity.type
_entity.pdbx_description
1 polymer ?
#
loop_
_entity_poly.entity_id
_entity_poly.type
_entity_poly.pdbx_seq_one_letter_code
_entity_poly.pdbx_strand_id
1 'polypeptide(L)'
;MIRLIRGSELIARSSDSESARTYYHYASDEMGSTTHIVDENGNVKNRYDAEGLRHEMEENGRLVRFIFHKGEAVAEQEENSNVIRLIRGSELIARSSDSESARTYYHYASDEMGSTTHIVDEQGNVQNRYAYDAWGKIEVKEEAVPNRFTYYGQQIDPITQQYYLRTRFYNPVIGRFTQEDTYRGDGLNLYAYCANNPVYYIDPSGYYKDGVERAQFQFSEWEPGDSITRPMPDGSYPSWDTIRHRYWRARAQLATDGEFSPQNMGLMRAGYAPKASVLVRDRDTGKYSIKVVTLEIHHNRGGRGTQGFDEPIDLREVWPWEHEQLDPSRHPGYDFISFYSVHSK
;
A
#
# COMPACT_ATOMS: atom_id res chain seq x y z
N MET A 1 12.69 26.03 3.67
CA MET A 1 11.87 25.38 4.74
C MET A 1 10.45 25.25 4.22
N ILE A 2 9.86 24.06 4.27
CA ILE A 2 8.46 23.86 3.86
C ILE A 2 7.56 24.12 5.07
N ARG A 3 6.56 24.96 4.91
CA ARG A 3 5.54 25.22 5.92
C ARG A 3 4.18 24.78 5.41
N LEU A 4 3.42 24.09 6.25
CA LEU A 4 2.05 23.67 5.97
C LEU A 4 1.09 24.65 6.63
N ILE A 5 0.12 25.14 5.86
CA ILE A 5 -0.94 26.01 6.36
C ILE A 5 -2.19 25.15 6.41
N ARG A 6 -2.78 25.02 7.58
CA ARG A 6 -3.95 24.17 7.84
C ARG A 6 -5.14 24.96 8.33
N GLY A 7 -6.32 24.63 7.78
CA GLY A 7 -7.62 24.80 8.40
C GLY A 7 -8.12 23.44 8.91
N SER A 8 -9.39 23.13 8.72
CA SER A 8 -9.95 21.77 8.93
C SER A 8 -9.35 20.77 7.93
N GLU A 9 -8.89 21.26 6.78
CA GLU A 9 -8.22 20.49 5.72
C GLU A 9 -6.88 21.14 5.39
N LEU A 10 -6.03 20.42 4.64
CA LEU A 10 -4.78 20.97 4.13
C LEU A 10 -5.10 21.98 3.01
N ILE A 11 -4.95 23.27 3.31
CA ILE A 11 -5.31 24.35 2.39
C ILE A 11 -4.14 24.73 1.49
N ALA A 12 -2.93 24.80 2.06
CA ALA A 12 -1.78 25.25 1.33
C ALA A 12 -0.47 24.77 1.98
N ARG A 13 0.60 24.82 1.23
CA ARG A 13 1.97 24.70 1.70
C ARG A 13 2.84 25.78 1.09
N SER A 14 3.96 26.07 1.71
CA SER A 14 4.97 26.96 1.17
C SER A 14 6.30 26.25 1.05
N SER A 15 7.04 26.50 -0.01
CA SER A 15 8.47 26.19 -0.14
C SER A 15 9.25 27.48 -0.10
N ASP A 16 10.33 27.53 0.69
CA ASP A 16 11.26 28.66 0.72
C ASP A 16 12.44 28.32 -0.19
N SER A 17 12.58 29.02 -1.32
CA SER A 17 13.85 29.14 -2.03
C SER A 17 14.60 30.37 -1.49
N GLU A 18 15.91 30.48 -1.75
CA GLU A 18 16.71 31.63 -1.27
C GLU A 18 16.20 33.01 -1.70
N SER A 19 15.31 33.08 -2.70
CA SER A 19 14.84 34.32 -3.30
C SER A 19 13.33 34.58 -3.22
N ALA A 20 12.49 33.57 -2.99
CA ALA A 20 11.03 33.76 -2.92
C ALA A 20 10.32 32.61 -2.20
N ARG A 21 9.22 32.92 -1.50
CA ARG A 21 8.34 31.92 -0.92
C ARG A 21 7.23 31.62 -1.92
N THR A 22 7.07 30.34 -2.30
CA THR A 22 6.01 29.88 -3.19
C THR A 22 4.94 29.13 -2.39
N TYR A 23 3.68 29.43 -2.62
CA TYR A 23 2.55 28.80 -1.98
C TYR A 23 1.87 27.85 -2.97
N TYR A 24 1.46 26.69 -2.49
CA TYR A 24 0.68 25.72 -3.25
C TYR A 24 -0.60 25.41 -2.50
N HIS A 25 -1.72 25.39 -3.21
CA HIS A 25 -3.03 25.12 -2.68
C HIS A 25 -3.50 23.75 -3.14
N TYR A 26 -4.17 23.04 -2.26
CA TYR A 26 -4.79 21.75 -2.55
C TYR A 26 -6.28 21.99 -2.85
N ALA A 27 -6.71 21.56 -4.02
CA ALA A 27 -8.13 21.46 -4.37
C ALA A 27 -8.57 20.01 -4.14
N SER A 28 -9.65 19.82 -3.41
CA SER A 28 -10.19 18.50 -3.07
C SER A 28 -11.60 18.35 -3.64
N ASP A 29 -12.02 17.11 -3.88
CA ASP A 29 -13.41 16.76 -4.18
C ASP A 29 -14.27 16.76 -2.91
N GLU A 30 -15.56 16.43 -3.07
CA GLU A 30 -16.53 16.35 -1.96
C GLU A 30 -16.17 15.23 -0.95
N MET A 31 -15.34 14.28 -1.33
CA MET A 31 -14.85 13.18 -0.50
C MET A 31 -13.54 13.53 0.23
N GLY A 32 -12.98 14.71 -0.02
CA GLY A 32 -11.70 15.16 0.55
C GLY A 32 -10.45 14.65 -0.18
N SER A 33 -10.61 13.98 -1.33
CA SER A 33 -9.49 13.53 -2.15
C SER A 33 -8.88 14.71 -2.89
N THR A 34 -7.55 14.84 -2.89
CA THR A 34 -6.87 15.88 -3.64
C THR A 34 -7.03 15.64 -5.14
N THR A 35 -7.68 16.55 -5.83
CA THR A 35 -7.90 16.49 -7.29
C THR A 35 -6.84 17.28 -8.06
N HIS A 36 -6.36 18.38 -7.48
CA HIS A 36 -5.35 19.26 -8.07
C HIS A 36 -4.45 19.86 -7.00
N ILE A 37 -3.22 20.17 -7.40
CA ILE A 37 -2.34 21.09 -6.66
C ILE A 37 -2.08 22.27 -7.57
N VAL A 38 -2.36 23.49 -7.09
CA VAL A 38 -2.20 24.72 -7.85
C VAL A 38 -1.20 25.67 -7.18
N ASP A 39 -0.50 26.47 -7.96
CA ASP A 39 0.35 27.54 -7.43
C ASP A 39 -0.46 28.76 -6.99
N GLU A 40 0.19 29.78 -6.48
CA GLU A 40 -0.42 31.04 -6.01
C GLU A 40 -1.12 31.85 -7.11
N ASN A 41 -0.81 31.53 -8.38
CA ASN A 41 -1.42 32.16 -9.56
C ASN A 41 -2.60 31.34 -10.09
N GLY A 42 -2.91 30.21 -9.46
CA GLY A 42 -3.97 29.29 -9.89
C GLY A 42 -3.56 28.33 -11.00
N ASN A 43 -2.27 28.26 -11.38
CA ASN A 43 -1.81 27.29 -12.38
C ASN A 43 -1.79 25.89 -11.76
N VAL A 44 -2.37 24.94 -12.47
CA VAL A 44 -2.43 23.54 -12.04
C VAL A 44 -1.06 22.90 -12.20
N LYS A 45 -0.49 22.41 -11.12
CA LYS A 45 0.81 21.73 -11.06
C LYS A 45 0.70 20.21 -11.09
N ASN A 46 -0.35 19.65 -10.48
CA ASN A 46 -0.62 18.21 -10.50
C ASN A 46 -2.09 17.97 -10.83
N ARG A 47 -2.38 16.93 -11.62
CA ARG A 47 -3.72 16.43 -11.90
C ARG A 47 -3.80 14.96 -11.54
N TYR A 48 -4.94 14.56 -11.00
CA TYR A 48 -5.22 13.20 -10.55
C TYR A 48 -6.37 12.63 -11.36
N ASP A 49 -6.33 11.33 -11.61
CA ASP A 49 -7.42 10.61 -12.25
C ASP A 49 -8.52 10.23 -11.25
N ALA A 50 -9.55 9.53 -11.75
CA ALA A 50 -10.69 9.10 -10.93
C ALA A 50 -10.33 8.06 -9.85
N GLU A 51 -9.17 7.42 -9.98
CA GLU A 51 -8.63 6.46 -9.02
C GLU A 51 -7.71 7.14 -7.99
N GLY A 52 -7.53 8.46 -8.12
CA GLY A 52 -6.67 9.25 -7.24
C GLY A 52 -5.19 9.17 -7.57
N LEU A 53 -4.84 8.60 -8.74
CA LEU A 53 -3.44 8.52 -9.18
C LEU A 53 -3.06 9.80 -9.91
N ARG A 54 -1.86 10.32 -9.62
CA ARG A 54 -1.33 11.53 -10.25
C ARG A 54 -0.91 11.25 -11.69
N HIS A 55 -1.81 11.50 -12.63
CA HIS A 55 -1.55 11.21 -14.04
C HIS A 55 -0.79 12.32 -14.77
N GLU A 56 -0.79 13.56 -14.27
CA GLU A 56 -0.02 14.67 -14.83
C GLU A 56 0.66 15.52 -13.76
N MET A 57 1.83 16.01 -14.08
CA MET A 57 2.61 16.94 -13.26
C MET A 57 3.29 17.98 -14.14
N GLU A 58 3.24 19.25 -13.73
CA GLU A 58 4.05 20.30 -14.34
C GLU A 58 5.33 20.52 -13.53
N GLU A 59 6.46 20.33 -14.16
CA GLU A 59 7.77 20.57 -13.58
C GLU A 59 8.56 21.56 -14.42
N ASN A 60 8.94 22.70 -13.84
CA ASN A 60 9.72 23.74 -14.53
C ASN A 60 9.11 24.16 -15.89
N GLY A 61 7.78 24.25 -15.98
CA GLY A 61 7.07 24.60 -17.19
C GLY A 61 6.94 23.46 -18.21
N ARG A 62 7.33 22.23 -17.85
CA ARG A 62 7.18 21.04 -18.69
C ARG A 62 6.12 20.13 -18.10
N LEU A 63 5.24 19.62 -18.97
CA LEU A 63 4.24 18.66 -18.58
C LEU A 63 4.82 17.24 -18.65
N VAL A 64 4.68 16.51 -17.55
CA VAL A 64 5.01 15.09 -17.44
C VAL A 64 3.75 14.31 -17.19
N ARG A 65 3.47 13.31 -18.02
CA ARG A 65 2.35 12.37 -17.86
C ARG A 65 2.87 11.04 -17.34
N PHE A 66 2.14 10.45 -16.42
CA PHE A 66 2.43 9.12 -15.86
C PHE A 66 1.40 8.12 -16.36
N ILE A 67 1.87 6.96 -16.76
CA ILE A 67 1.04 5.82 -17.13
C ILE A 67 1.16 4.79 -16.01
N PHE A 68 0.01 4.39 -15.46
CA PHE A 68 -0.06 3.43 -14.36
C PHE A 68 -0.58 2.08 -14.83
N HIS A 69 -0.09 1.02 -14.20
CA HIS A 69 -0.62 -0.32 -14.29
C HIS A 69 -0.67 -0.94 -12.89
N LYS A 70 -1.85 -1.33 -12.44
CA LYS A 70 -2.09 -1.86 -11.08
C LYS A 70 -1.58 -0.93 -9.96
N GLY A 71 -1.76 0.38 -10.15
CA GLY A 71 -1.32 1.40 -9.19
C GLY A 71 0.18 1.74 -9.24
N GLU A 72 0.98 1.05 -10.05
CA GLU A 72 2.40 1.33 -10.24
C GLU A 72 2.65 2.13 -11.53
N ALA A 73 3.50 3.16 -11.45
CA ALA A 73 3.92 3.87 -12.65
C ALA A 73 4.78 2.95 -13.53
N VAL A 74 4.38 2.80 -14.80
CA VAL A 74 5.07 1.97 -15.79
C VAL A 74 5.70 2.79 -16.91
N ALA A 75 5.30 4.05 -17.06
CA ALA A 75 5.95 4.98 -17.96
C ALA A 75 5.77 6.43 -17.52
N GLU A 76 6.73 7.26 -17.94
CA GLU A 76 6.67 8.72 -17.90
C GLU A 76 6.77 9.24 -19.32
N GLN A 77 5.94 10.19 -19.69
CA GLN A 77 5.96 10.85 -20.99
C GLN A 77 6.12 12.35 -20.79
N GLU A 78 7.19 12.90 -21.29
CA GLU A 78 7.39 14.36 -21.36
C GLU A 78 6.76 14.93 -22.64
N GLU A 79 6.42 16.23 -22.62
CA GLU A 79 5.67 16.92 -23.67
C GLU A 79 6.34 16.86 -25.06
N ASN A 80 7.65 16.65 -25.12
CA ASN A 80 8.45 16.62 -26.35
C ASN A 80 8.88 15.20 -26.78
N SER A 81 8.05 14.20 -26.56
CA SER A 81 8.16 12.85 -27.12
C SER A 81 9.10 11.84 -26.46
N ASN A 82 9.84 12.16 -25.44
CA ASN A 82 10.64 11.15 -24.74
C ASN A 82 9.75 10.33 -23.80
N VAL A 83 9.56 9.06 -24.14
CA VAL A 83 8.90 8.11 -23.27
C VAL A 83 9.96 7.36 -22.47
N ILE A 84 9.89 7.50 -21.16
CA ILE A 84 10.69 6.70 -20.23
C ILE A 84 9.82 5.53 -19.78
N ARG A 85 10.23 4.30 -20.09
CA ARG A 85 9.57 3.09 -19.60
C ARG A 85 10.22 2.63 -18.33
N LEU A 86 9.40 2.25 -17.36
CA LEU A 86 9.82 1.73 -16.07
C LEU A 86 9.63 0.21 -16.08
N ILE A 87 10.72 -0.51 -15.99
CA ILE A 87 10.74 -1.98 -16.01
C ILE A 87 10.70 -2.44 -14.56
N ARG A 88 9.62 -3.10 -14.21
CA ARG A 88 9.32 -3.55 -12.85
C ARG A 88 9.16 -5.07 -12.78
N GLY A 89 9.68 -5.64 -11.69
CA GLY A 89 9.25 -6.90 -11.12
C GLY A 89 8.48 -6.63 -9.83
N SER A 90 8.90 -7.22 -8.73
CA SER A 90 8.50 -6.81 -7.38
C SER A 90 8.97 -5.40 -7.04
N GLU A 91 10.10 -5.00 -7.60
CA GLU A 91 10.73 -3.69 -7.44
C GLU A 91 10.96 -3.02 -8.80
N LEU A 92 11.41 -1.77 -8.79
CA LEU A 92 11.86 -1.08 -9.99
C LEU A 92 13.26 -1.59 -10.37
N ILE A 93 13.34 -2.34 -11.47
CA ILE A 93 14.57 -3.00 -11.93
C ILE A 93 15.38 -2.10 -12.85
N ALA A 94 14.70 -1.47 -13.83
CA ALA A 94 15.37 -0.65 -14.82
C ALA A 94 14.43 0.41 -15.39
N ARG A 95 15.02 1.38 -16.05
CA ARG A 95 14.31 2.33 -16.92
C ARG A 95 14.92 2.32 -18.30
N SER A 96 14.12 2.52 -19.32
CA SER A 96 14.60 2.78 -20.67
C SER A 96 14.11 4.12 -21.17
N SER A 97 14.97 4.84 -21.85
CA SER A 97 14.62 6.07 -22.56
C SER A 97 14.75 5.84 -24.06
N ASP A 98 13.69 6.14 -24.81
CA ASP A 98 13.71 6.08 -26.26
C ASP A 98 14.11 7.47 -26.79
N SER A 99 15.24 7.57 -27.48
CA SER A 99 15.56 8.69 -28.35
C SER A 99 15.30 8.29 -29.82
N GLU A 100 15.23 9.26 -30.76
CA GLU A 100 14.98 9.00 -32.19
C GLU A 100 15.97 8.00 -32.81
N SER A 101 17.15 7.81 -32.20
CA SER A 101 18.24 7.00 -32.78
C SER A 101 18.65 5.79 -31.94
N ALA A 102 18.30 5.72 -30.64
CA ALA A 102 18.74 4.63 -29.77
C ALA A 102 17.88 4.53 -28.51
N ARG A 103 17.76 3.30 -27.99
CA ARG A 103 17.20 3.03 -26.65
C ARG A 103 18.34 2.86 -25.67
N THR A 104 18.30 3.62 -24.56
CA THR A 104 19.28 3.52 -23.47
C THR A 104 18.61 2.92 -22.26
N TYR A 105 19.31 2.01 -21.60
CA TYR A 105 18.85 1.37 -20.36
C TYR A 105 19.68 1.84 -19.17
N TYR A 106 19.01 2.03 -18.04
CA TYR A 106 19.62 2.28 -16.76
C TYR A 106 19.03 1.31 -15.73
N HIS A 107 19.89 0.68 -14.94
CA HIS A 107 19.50 -0.31 -13.95
C HIS A 107 19.51 0.30 -12.56
N TYR A 108 18.51 -0.04 -11.76
CA TYR A 108 18.40 0.39 -10.38
C TYR A 108 19.04 -0.63 -9.46
N ALA A 109 19.91 -0.15 -8.56
CA ALA A 109 20.36 -0.92 -7.41
C ALA A 109 19.68 -0.34 -6.17
N SER A 110 19.01 -1.21 -5.43
CA SER A 110 18.25 -0.85 -4.23
C SER A 110 18.89 -1.43 -2.98
N ASP A 111 18.60 -0.82 -1.83
CA ASP A 111 18.88 -1.41 -0.54
C ASP A 111 17.87 -2.52 -0.18
N GLU A 112 18.02 -3.13 1.00
CA GLU A 112 17.15 -4.20 1.49
C GLU A 112 15.69 -3.76 1.65
N MET A 113 15.44 -2.46 1.69
CA MET A 113 14.13 -1.86 1.86
C MET A 113 13.49 -1.43 0.53
N GLY A 114 14.20 -1.61 -0.59
CA GLY A 114 13.76 -1.19 -1.92
C GLY A 114 14.03 0.28 -2.23
N SER A 115 14.82 0.99 -1.42
CA SER A 115 15.23 2.36 -1.72
C SER A 115 16.37 2.36 -2.75
N THR A 116 16.24 3.15 -3.80
CA THR A 116 17.27 3.27 -4.83
C THR A 116 18.56 3.84 -4.23
N THR A 117 19.64 3.10 -4.25
CA THR A 117 20.96 3.54 -3.81
C THR A 117 21.83 4.00 -4.96
N HIS A 118 21.74 3.33 -6.10
CA HIS A 118 22.49 3.67 -7.31
C HIS A 118 21.64 3.46 -8.55
N ILE A 119 21.97 4.21 -9.60
CA ILE A 119 21.54 3.94 -10.96
C ILE A 119 22.80 3.75 -11.79
N VAL A 120 22.86 2.66 -12.56
CA VAL A 120 24.01 2.30 -13.38
C VAL A 120 23.61 2.19 -14.85
N ASP A 121 24.52 2.51 -15.75
CA ASP A 121 24.33 2.31 -17.19
C ASP A 121 24.57 0.85 -17.60
N GLU A 122 24.40 0.54 -18.88
CA GLU A 122 24.61 -0.81 -19.46
C GLU A 122 26.06 -1.31 -19.34
N GLN A 123 27.02 -0.41 -19.11
CA GLN A 123 28.42 -0.72 -18.93
C GLN A 123 28.79 -0.91 -17.45
N GLY A 124 27.82 -0.69 -16.54
CA GLY A 124 28.03 -0.78 -15.10
C GLY A 124 28.61 0.47 -14.45
N ASN A 125 28.69 1.61 -15.17
CA ASN A 125 29.14 2.86 -14.58
C ASN A 125 28.01 3.48 -13.74
N VAL A 126 28.36 3.95 -12.55
CA VAL A 126 27.41 4.63 -11.67
C VAL A 126 27.06 6.01 -12.25
N GLN A 127 25.79 6.23 -12.52
CA GLN A 127 25.22 7.46 -13.02
C GLN A 127 24.60 8.30 -11.91
N ASN A 128 23.94 7.64 -10.95
CA ASN A 128 23.36 8.29 -9.79
C ASN A 128 23.73 7.57 -8.51
N ARG A 129 23.81 8.33 -7.42
CA ARG A 129 24.05 7.81 -6.08
C ARG A 129 23.15 8.53 -5.07
N TYR A 130 22.52 7.75 -4.19
CA TYR A 130 21.65 8.25 -3.12
C TYR A 130 22.02 7.62 -1.78
N ALA A 131 21.86 8.40 -0.71
CA ALA A 131 21.81 7.89 0.66
C ALA A 131 20.69 8.62 1.41
N TYR A 132 20.10 7.92 2.37
CA TYR A 132 18.92 8.38 3.09
C TYR A 132 19.15 8.27 4.60
N ASP A 133 18.49 9.15 5.35
CA ASP A 133 18.29 8.90 6.77
C ASP A 133 17.18 7.85 6.99
N ALA A 134 16.96 7.46 8.24
CA ALA A 134 15.95 6.45 8.59
C ALA A 134 14.51 6.85 8.18
N TRP A 135 14.24 8.12 7.95
CA TRP A 135 12.95 8.66 7.54
C TRP A 135 12.84 8.89 6.04
N GLY A 136 13.89 8.56 5.28
CA GLY A 136 13.90 8.70 3.82
C GLY A 136 14.26 10.11 3.35
N LYS A 137 14.72 10.99 4.23
CA LYS A 137 15.30 12.26 3.80
C LYS A 137 16.60 11.96 3.05
N ILE A 138 16.72 12.47 1.85
CA ILE A 138 17.93 12.30 1.04
C ILE A 138 19.08 13.10 1.67
N GLU A 139 20.15 12.43 2.06
CA GLU A 139 21.37 13.03 2.60
C GLU A 139 22.48 13.15 1.56
N VAL A 140 22.52 12.19 0.61
CA VAL A 140 23.44 12.24 -0.55
C VAL A 140 22.60 12.13 -1.80
N LYS A 141 22.80 13.07 -2.73
CA LYS A 141 22.16 13.09 -4.03
C LYS A 141 23.19 13.51 -5.08
N GLU A 142 23.66 12.53 -5.85
CA GLU A 142 24.52 12.72 -7.00
C GLU A 142 23.77 12.17 -8.21
N GLU A 143 23.42 13.02 -9.18
CA GLU A 143 22.60 12.64 -10.33
C GLU A 143 23.22 13.11 -11.64
N ALA A 144 23.57 12.16 -12.50
CA ALA A 144 23.90 12.41 -13.91
C ALA A 144 22.65 12.17 -14.79
N VAL A 145 21.71 11.34 -14.35
CA VAL A 145 20.47 11.01 -15.05
C VAL A 145 19.27 11.42 -14.18
N PRO A 146 18.32 12.22 -14.71
CA PRO A 146 17.12 12.58 -13.95
C PRO A 146 16.38 11.35 -13.43
N ASN A 147 16.05 11.32 -12.13
CA ASN A 147 15.33 10.22 -11.50
C ASN A 147 14.34 10.74 -10.45
N ARG A 148 13.16 10.11 -10.42
CA ARG A 148 12.10 10.43 -9.46
C ARG A 148 11.86 9.32 -8.44
N PHE A 149 12.34 8.10 -8.71
CA PHE A 149 12.08 6.93 -7.88
C PHE A 149 13.26 6.69 -6.96
N THR A 150 13.07 6.97 -5.68
CA THR A 150 14.15 7.00 -4.69
C THR A 150 13.79 6.15 -3.46
N TYR A 151 13.43 6.73 -2.33
CA TYR A 151 13.16 6.03 -1.09
C TYR A 151 12.01 5.04 -1.23
N TYR A 152 12.22 3.77 -0.90
CA TYR A 152 11.28 2.65 -1.11
C TYR A 152 10.73 2.57 -2.54
N GLY A 153 11.51 2.99 -3.53
CA GLY A 153 11.07 3.04 -4.91
C GLY A 153 9.90 3.99 -5.16
N GLN A 154 9.59 4.86 -4.19
CA GLN A 154 8.49 5.83 -4.31
C GLN A 154 8.92 7.08 -5.06
N GLN A 155 7.92 7.71 -5.67
CA GLN A 155 8.12 8.89 -6.49
C GLN A 155 8.31 10.13 -5.62
N ILE A 156 9.50 10.74 -5.69
CA ILE A 156 9.73 12.04 -5.07
C ILE A 156 9.15 13.15 -5.95
N ASP A 157 8.41 14.05 -5.35
CA ASP A 157 7.92 15.25 -6.00
C ASP A 157 9.04 16.31 -6.03
N PRO A 158 9.51 16.74 -7.19
CA PRO A 158 10.66 17.64 -7.28
C PRO A 158 10.40 19.03 -6.75
N ILE A 159 9.13 19.47 -6.72
CA ILE A 159 8.74 20.79 -6.26
C ILE A 159 8.68 20.81 -4.72
N THR A 160 8.19 19.72 -4.12
CA THR A 160 7.84 19.67 -2.71
C THR A 160 8.82 18.90 -1.86
N GLN A 161 9.67 18.09 -2.53
CA GLN A 161 10.60 17.19 -1.87
C GLN A 161 9.87 16.21 -0.93
N GLN A 162 8.61 15.86 -1.28
CA GLN A 162 7.80 14.88 -0.58
C GLN A 162 7.65 13.65 -1.45
N TYR A 163 7.44 12.50 -0.81
CA TYR A 163 7.14 11.27 -1.50
C TYR A 163 5.65 11.17 -1.80
N TYR A 164 5.32 10.92 -3.05
CA TYR A 164 3.96 10.64 -3.47
C TYR A 164 3.68 9.15 -3.28
N LEU A 165 2.89 8.84 -2.28
CA LEU A 165 2.46 7.48 -1.92
C LEU A 165 1.01 7.24 -2.39
N ARG A 166 0.69 7.67 -3.60
CA ARG A 166 -0.63 7.56 -4.26
C ARG A 166 -1.72 8.36 -3.54
N THR A 167 -2.18 7.92 -2.39
CA THR A 167 -3.28 8.59 -1.67
C THR A 167 -2.84 9.75 -0.80
N ARG A 168 -1.60 9.71 -0.31
CA ARG A 168 -1.05 10.76 0.55
C ARG A 168 0.37 11.14 0.15
N PHE A 169 0.75 12.36 0.49
CA PHE A 169 2.15 12.80 0.43
C PHE A 169 2.83 12.60 1.76
N TYR A 170 3.97 11.94 1.73
CA TYR A 170 4.84 11.77 2.88
C TYR A 170 5.98 12.79 2.87
N ASN A 171 6.14 13.51 3.98
CA ASN A 171 7.22 14.46 4.16
C ASN A 171 8.32 13.85 5.03
N PRO A 172 9.48 13.48 4.45
CA PRO A 172 10.55 12.81 5.19
C PRO A 172 11.24 13.73 6.21
N VAL A 173 11.17 15.06 6.02
CA VAL A 173 11.80 16.02 6.95
C VAL A 173 11.10 16.06 8.30
N ILE A 174 9.79 15.86 8.31
CA ILE A 174 8.99 15.82 9.55
C ILE A 174 8.54 14.40 9.93
N GLY A 175 8.87 13.40 9.10
CA GLY A 175 8.53 12.00 9.33
C GLY A 175 7.02 11.71 9.36
N ARG A 176 6.21 12.44 8.57
CA ARG A 176 4.74 12.37 8.64
C ARG A 176 4.10 12.53 7.28
N PHE A 177 2.89 11.97 7.15
CA PHE A 177 1.98 12.35 6.07
C PHE A 177 1.56 13.81 6.19
N THR A 178 1.25 14.43 5.05
CA THR A 178 0.76 15.82 4.99
C THR A 178 -0.76 15.90 4.93
N GLN A 179 -1.44 14.78 4.65
CA GLN A 179 -2.88 14.61 4.68
C GLN A 179 -3.28 13.65 5.81
N GLU A 180 -4.51 13.81 6.31
CA GLU A 180 -5.11 12.87 7.26
C GLU A 180 -5.36 11.51 6.61
N ASP A 181 -5.26 10.48 7.44
CA ASP A 181 -5.71 9.15 7.05
C ASP A 181 -7.24 9.11 6.97
N THR A 182 -7.75 8.60 5.87
CA THR A 182 -9.19 8.33 5.74
C THR A 182 -9.62 7.12 6.57
N TYR A 183 -8.68 6.24 6.89
CA TYR A 183 -8.91 5.08 7.76
C TYR A 183 -8.55 5.42 9.21
N ARG A 184 -9.56 5.47 10.06
CA ARG A 184 -9.42 5.84 11.49
C ARG A 184 -9.08 4.65 12.40
N GLY A 185 -8.74 3.49 11.84
CA GLY A 185 -8.46 2.26 12.59
C GLY A 185 -7.00 2.08 13.02
N ASP A 186 -6.06 2.86 12.49
CA ASP A 186 -4.61 2.72 12.74
C ASP A 186 -4.09 3.56 13.94
N GLY A 187 -4.99 3.97 14.82
CA GLY A 187 -4.65 4.71 16.02
C GLY A 187 -5.11 6.18 16.00
N LEU A 188 -4.74 6.93 17.03
CA LEU A 188 -5.21 8.31 17.23
C LEU A 188 -4.46 9.35 16.38
N ASN A 189 -3.30 8.99 15.83
CA ASN A 189 -2.48 9.91 15.02
C ASN A 189 -2.64 9.61 13.53
N LEU A 190 -3.57 10.30 12.90
CA LEU A 190 -3.92 10.14 11.48
C LEU A 190 -2.83 10.59 10.48
N TYR A 191 -1.73 11.16 10.97
CA TYR A 191 -0.61 11.62 10.17
C TYR A 191 0.65 10.75 10.34
N ALA A 192 0.58 9.72 11.18
CA ALA A 192 1.74 8.88 11.44
C ALA A 192 2.14 8.09 10.18
N TYR A 193 3.40 8.21 9.78
CA TYR A 193 4.00 7.35 8.79
C TYR A 193 4.57 6.11 9.47
N CYS A 194 4.22 4.92 8.96
CA CYS A 194 4.76 3.64 9.40
C CYS A 194 4.75 3.45 10.93
N ALA A 195 3.69 3.90 11.63
CA ALA A 195 3.58 3.87 13.09
C ALA A 195 4.79 4.49 13.82
N ASN A 196 5.46 5.48 13.23
CA ASN A 196 6.72 6.09 13.66
C ASN A 196 7.93 5.14 13.70
N ASN A 197 7.90 4.06 12.95
CA ASN A 197 9.00 3.11 12.79
C ASN A 197 9.24 2.77 11.30
N PRO A 198 9.81 3.70 10.50
CA PRO A 198 10.02 3.52 9.07
C PRO A 198 11.19 2.57 8.74
N VAL A 199 11.98 2.15 9.73
CA VAL A 199 13.01 1.13 9.55
C VAL A 199 12.42 -0.28 9.51
N TYR A 200 11.21 -0.44 10.08
CA TYR A 200 10.52 -1.74 10.15
C TYR A 200 9.28 -1.81 9.27
N TYR A 201 8.66 -0.68 8.97
CA TYR A 201 7.44 -0.61 8.17
C TYR A 201 7.63 0.26 6.94
N ILE A 202 6.92 -0.11 5.88
CA ILE A 202 6.74 0.70 4.67
C ILE A 202 5.25 0.97 4.47
N ASP A 203 4.90 2.02 3.75
CA ASP A 203 3.54 2.27 3.30
C ASP A 203 3.56 2.55 1.80
N PRO A 204 3.40 1.53 0.96
CA PRO A 204 3.47 1.70 -0.49
C PRO A 204 2.31 2.46 -1.09
N SER A 205 1.16 2.46 -0.42
CA SER A 205 -0.10 2.99 -0.95
C SER A 205 -0.53 4.32 -0.35
N GLY A 206 0.07 4.70 0.77
CA GLY A 206 -0.37 5.83 1.56
C GLY A 206 -1.67 5.59 2.33
N TYR A 207 -2.15 4.33 2.41
CA TYR A 207 -3.35 3.97 3.18
C TYR A 207 -3.02 3.26 4.49
N TYR A 208 -2.06 2.34 4.48
CA TYR A 208 -1.70 1.55 5.65
C TYR A 208 -0.24 1.11 5.59
N LYS A 209 0.35 1.03 6.78
CA LYS A 209 1.69 0.48 6.91
C LYS A 209 1.71 -1.01 6.59
N ASP A 210 2.62 -1.41 5.74
CA ASP A 210 3.04 -2.79 5.58
C ASP A 210 4.29 -3.02 6.44
N GLY A 211 4.36 -4.13 7.16
CA GLY A 211 5.59 -4.49 7.86
C GLY A 211 6.70 -4.75 6.84
N VAL A 212 7.92 -4.34 7.19
CA VAL A 212 9.13 -4.67 6.43
C VAL A 212 9.32 -6.19 6.32
N GLU A 213 8.63 -6.95 7.14
CA GLU A 213 8.45 -8.37 6.88
C GLU A 213 8.14 -8.63 5.39
N ARG A 214 7.44 -7.76 4.67
CA ARG A 214 7.28 -7.91 3.22
C ARG A 214 8.53 -7.57 2.39
N ALA A 215 9.37 -6.63 2.79
CA ALA A 215 10.61 -6.36 2.06
C ALA A 215 11.65 -7.49 2.29
N GLN A 216 11.71 -8.05 3.50
CA GLN A 216 12.45 -9.29 3.77
C GLN A 216 11.73 -10.54 3.25
N PHE A 217 10.37 -10.52 3.16
CA PHE A 217 9.54 -11.62 2.66
C PHE A 217 9.39 -11.64 1.14
N GLN A 218 9.83 -10.65 0.39
CA GLN A 218 10.06 -10.80 -1.05
C GLN A 218 11.13 -11.84 -1.35
N PHE A 219 11.97 -12.16 -0.38
CA PHE A 219 12.90 -13.30 -0.46
C PHE A 219 12.35 -14.60 0.14
N SER A 220 11.23 -14.62 0.80
CA SER A 220 10.59 -15.84 1.27
C SER A 220 9.25 -16.08 0.59
N GLU A 221 9.26 -15.99 -0.66
CA GLU A 221 8.61 -16.86 -1.65
C GLU A 221 7.47 -17.75 -1.14
N TRP A 222 6.60 -17.25 -0.22
CA TRP A 222 5.33 -17.90 -0.08
C TRP A 222 4.36 -17.28 -1.09
N GLU A 223 4.00 -18.04 -2.09
CA GLU A 223 2.95 -17.67 -3.02
C GLU A 223 1.70 -18.52 -2.78
N PRO A 224 0.52 -18.00 -3.12
CA PRO A 224 -0.67 -18.83 -3.15
C PRO A 224 -0.46 -20.03 -4.08
N GLY A 225 -0.47 -21.24 -3.48
CA GLY A 225 -0.09 -22.50 -4.11
C GLY A 225 0.99 -23.24 -3.29
N ASP A 226 1.77 -22.50 -2.50
CA ASP A 226 2.68 -23.11 -1.52
C ASP A 226 1.90 -23.61 -0.28
N SER A 227 2.52 -24.50 0.49
CA SER A 227 1.99 -24.87 1.81
C SER A 227 1.88 -23.64 2.70
N ILE A 228 0.70 -23.44 3.31
CA ILE A 228 0.48 -22.32 4.23
C ILE A 228 1.37 -22.41 5.48
N THR A 229 1.89 -23.60 5.77
CA THR A 229 2.81 -23.88 6.88
C THR A 229 4.28 -23.84 6.47
N ARG A 230 4.58 -23.46 5.22
CA ARG A 230 5.96 -23.32 4.75
C ARG A 230 6.78 -22.52 5.78
N PRO A 231 7.95 -23.03 6.22
CA PRO A 231 8.78 -22.33 7.19
C PRO A 231 9.10 -20.89 6.78
N MET A 232 9.32 -20.06 7.77
CA MET A 232 9.79 -18.69 7.59
C MET A 232 11.25 -18.70 7.11
N PRO A 233 11.79 -17.60 6.55
CA PRO A 233 13.17 -17.55 6.05
C PRO A 233 14.23 -17.89 7.09
N ASP A 234 13.95 -17.59 8.35
CA ASP A 234 14.82 -17.94 9.48
C ASP A 234 14.71 -19.42 9.91
N GLY A 235 13.91 -20.22 9.18
CA GLY A 235 13.65 -21.62 9.47
C GLY A 235 12.60 -21.84 10.57
N SER A 236 12.04 -20.79 11.17
CA SER A 236 11.02 -20.92 12.19
C SER A 236 9.67 -21.37 11.60
N TYR A 237 8.84 -22.00 12.43
CA TYR A 237 7.46 -22.31 12.06
C TYR A 237 6.62 -21.02 12.03
N PRO A 238 5.79 -20.80 11.01
CA PRO A 238 5.01 -19.57 10.90
C PRO A 238 4.03 -19.43 12.08
N SER A 239 3.81 -18.19 12.51
CA SER A 239 2.80 -17.89 13.51
C SER A 239 1.39 -18.21 13.01
N TRP A 240 0.45 -18.44 13.92
CA TRP A 240 -0.96 -18.67 13.55
C TRP A 240 -1.54 -17.52 12.69
N ASP A 241 -1.15 -16.29 12.97
CA ASP A 241 -1.59 -15.15 12.18
C ASP A 241 -1.03 -15.21 10.75
N THR A 242 0.22 -15.58 10.59
CA THR A 242 0.84 -15.80 9.27
C THR A 242 0.13 -16.92 8.51
N ILE A 243 -0.13 -18.06 9.17
CA ILE A 243 -0.83 -19.22 8.57
C ILE A 243 -2.24 -18.81 8.12
N ARG A 244 -2.96 -18.09 8.96
CA ARG A 244 -4.31 -17.59 8.66
C ARG A 244 -4.33 -16.63 7.47
N HIS A 245 -3.37 -15.72 7.38
CA HIS A 245 -3.22 -14.83 6.23
C HIS A 245 -2.93 -15.59 4.93
N ARG A 246 -2.01 -16.54 4.99
CA ARG A 246 -1.68 -17.43 3.85
C ARG A 246 -2.89 -18.25 3.42
N TYR A 247 -3.64 -18.78 4.39
CA TYR A 247 -4.87 -19.56 4.13
C TYR A 247 -5.86 -18.76 3.30
N TRP A 248 -6.21 -17.54 3.72
CA TRP A 248 -7.20 -16.74 2.99
C TRP A 248 -6.72 -16.32 1.61
N ARG A 249 -5.45 -16.03 1.45
CA ARG A 249 -4.87 -15.73 0.13
C ARG A 249 -4.90 -16.94 -0.80
N ALA A 250 -4.54 -18.11 -0.32
CA ALA A 250 -4.64 -19.37 -1.08
C ALA A 250 -6.09 -19.68 -1.42
N ARG A 251 -7.00 -19.52 -0.46
CA ARG A 251 -8.45 -19.77 -0.64
C ARG A 251 -9.08 -18.85 -1.69
N ALA A 252 -8.61 -17.60 -1.77
CA ALA A 252 -9.06 -16.67 -2.80
C ALA A 252 -8.73 -17.12 -4.23
N GLN A 253 -7.66 -17.88 -4.43
CA GLN A 253 -7.33 -18.43 -5.76
C GLN A 253 -8.19 -19.64 -6.12
N LEU A 254 -8.62 -20.39 -5.11
CA LEU A 254 -9.43 -21.60 -5.30
C LEU A 254 -10.94 -21.29 -5.34
N ALA A 255 -11.34 -20.06 -5.03
CA ALA A 255 -12.72 -19.65 -5.05
C ALA A 255 -13.31 -19.71 -6.46
N THR A 256 -14.48 -20.30 -6.58
CA THR A 256 -15.22 -20.33 -7.83
C THR A 256 -15.96 -19.01 -8.08
N ASP A 257 -16.28 -18.73 -9.34
CA ASP A 257 -16.99 -17.51 -9.71
C ASP A 257 -18.32 -17.38 -8.94
N GLY A 258 -18.48 -16.26 -8.25
CA GLY A 258 -19.69 -15.97 -7.49
C GLY A 258 -19.79 -16.63 -6.10
N GLU A 259 -18.79 -17.38 -5.66
CA GLU A 259 -18.74 -17.98 -4.33
C GLU A 259 -18.64 -16.93 -3.22
N PHE A 260 -17.83 -15.89 -3.47
CA PHE A 260 -17.70 -14.73 -2.58
C PHE A 260 -17.99 -13.44 -3.33
N SER A 261 -18.53 -12.45 -2.63
CA SER A 261 -18.73 -11.13 -3.20
C SER A 261 -17.38 -10.49 -3.61
N PRO A 262 -17.37 -9.56 -4.58
CA PRO A 262 -16.14 -8.85 -4.98
C PRO A 262 -15.40 -8.21 -3.79
N GLN A 263 -16.14 -7.68 -2.81
CA GLN A 263 -15.59 -7.12 -1.59
C GLN A 263 -14.88 -8.19 -0.73
N ASN A 264 -15.51 -9.34 -0.54
CA ASN A 264 -14.91 -10.46 0.19
C ASN A 264 -13.71 -11.05 -0.54
N MET A 265 -13.77 -11.15 -1.86
CA MET A 265 -12.61 -11.54 -2.68
C MET A 265 -11.44 -10.59 -2.50
N GLY A 266 -11.70 -9.28 -2.38
CA GLY A 266 -10.68 -8.28 -2.06
C GLY A 266 -10.06 -8.51 -0.68
N LEU A 267 -10.87 -8.76 0.34
CA LEU A 267 -10.40 -9.10 1.68
C LEU A 267 -9.52 -10.36 1.68
N MET A 268 -9.98 -11.43 1.04
CA MET A 268 -9.25 -12.70 1.00
C MET A 268 -7.92 -12.59 0.25
N ARG A 269 -7.86 -11.87 -0.86
CA ARG A 269 -6.60 -11.59 -1.57
C ARG A 269 -5.61 -10.81 -0.72
N ALA A 270 -6.10 -9.97 0.19
CA ALA A 270 -5.29 -9.26 1.17
C ALA A 270 -4.96 -10.11 2.43
N GLY A 271 -5.38 -11.38 2.48
CA GLY A 271 -5.13 -12.28 3.61
C GLY A 271 -6.14 -12.19 4.75
N TYR A 272 -7.27 -11.52 4.56
CA TYR A 272 -8.30 -11.37 5.56
C TYR A 272 -9.48 -12.28 5.29
N ALA A 273 -10.14 -12.70 6.37
CA ALA A 273 -11.34 -13.53 6.30
C ALA A 273 -12.52 -12.77 5.68
N PRO A 274 -13.38 -13.44 4.89
CA PRO A 274 -14.60 -12.86 4.38
C PRO A 274 -15.59 -12.53 5.51
N LYS A 275 -16.48 -11.57 5.25
CA LYS A 275 -17.47 -11.08 6.20
C LYS A 275 -18.87 -11.20 5.63
N ALA A 276 -19.85 -11.35 6.54
CA ALA A 276 -21.26 -11.33 6.20
C ALA A 276 -22.07 -10.49 7.18
N SER A 277 -23.12 -9.84 6.67
CA SER A 277 -24.15 -9.25 7.53
C SER A 277 -25.20 -10.28 7.87
N VAL A 278 -25.51 -10.43 9.14
CA VAL A 278 -26.47 -11.44 9.63
C VAL A 278 -27.47 -10.82 10.60
N LEU A 279 -28.71 -11.28 10.53
CA LEU A 279 -29.70 -11.00 11.54
C LEU A 279 -29.48 -11.99 12.71
N VAL A 280 -29.33 -11.45 13.89
CA VAL A 280 -29.10 -12.24 15.11
C VAL A 280 -30.06 -11.82 16.19
N ARG A 281 -30.29 -12.74 17.14
CA ARG A 281 -30.99 -12.47 18.40
C ARG A 281 -29.98 -12.54 19.54
N ASP A 282 -29.86 -11.46 20.26
CA ASP A 282 -29.01 -11.38 21.45
C ASP A 282 -29.57 -12.29 22.54
N ARG A 283 -28.72 -13.12 23.14
CA ARG A 283 -29.16 -14.16 24.13
C ARG A 283 -29.58 -13.57 25.47
N ASP A 284 -28.92 -12.47 25.87
CA ASP A 284 -29.17 -11.84 27.16
C ASP A 284 -30.41 -10.94 27.12
N THR A 285 -30.55 -10.16 26.08
CA THR A 285 -31.62 -9.15 25.96
C THR A 285 -32.80 -9.61 25.13
N GLY A 286 -32.65 -10.69 24.36
CA GLY A 286 -33.64 -11.19 23.40
C GLY A 286 -33.89 -10.27 22.18
N LYS A 287 -33.14 -9.16 22.03
CA LYS A 287 -33.32 -8.19 20.95
C LYS A 287 -32.73 -8.69 19.67
N TYR A 288 -33.37 -8.32 18.56
CA TYR A 288 -32.86 -8.59 17.20
C TYR A 288 -32.01 -7.43 16.74
N SER A 289 -30.89 -7.73 16.05
CA SER A 289 -30.02 -6.74 15.44
C SER A 289 -29.29 -7.33 14.25
N ILE A 290 -28.79 -6.46 13.36
CA ILE A 290 -27.89 -6.86 12.28
C ILE A 290 -26.45 -6.72 12.78
N LYS A 291 -25.69 -7.80 12.66
CA LYS A 291 -24.23 -7.80 12.97
C LYS A 291 -23.42 -8.15 11.72
N VAL A 292 -22.25 -7.56 11.62
CA VAL A 292 -21.22 -8.00 10.66
C VAL A 292 -20.37 -9.03 11.37
N VAL A 293 -20.32 -10.22 10.83
CA VAL A 293 -19.57 -11.36 11.36
C VAL A 293 -18.48 -11.76 10.37
N THR A 294 -17.40 -12.33 10.89
CA THR A 294 -16.25 -12.78 10.10
C THR A 294 -16.25 -14.30 10.05
N LEU A 295 -15.97 -14.88 8.89
CA LEU A 295 -15.76 -16.32 8.75
C LEU A 295 -14.49 -16.71 9.50
N GLU A 296 -14.55 -17.75 10.30
CA GLU A 296 -13.47 -18.22 11.17
C GLU A 296 -12.86 -19.50 10.62
N ILE A 297 -11.66 -19.83 11.09
CA ILE A 297 -10.98 -21.08 10.79
C ILE A 297 -10.95 -21.93 12.07
N HIS A 298 -11.54 -23.12 12.00
CA HIS A 298 -11.54 -24.11 13.06
C HIS A 298 -10.53 -25.22 12.77
N HIS A 299 -9.77 -25.63 13.79
CA HIS A 299 -8.88 -26.79 13.71
C HIS A 299 -9.67 -28.08 13.97
N ASN A 300 -9.69 -28.97 13.01
CA ASN A 300 -10.30 -30.29 13.17
C ASN A 300 -9.48 -31.19 14.12
N ARG A 301 -8.15 -30.97 14.18
CA ARG A 301 -7.20 -31.71 15.00
C ARG A 301 -6.15 -30.76 15.56
N GLY A 302 -5.66 -31.04 16.76
CA GLY A 302 -4.58 -30.27 17.38
C GLY A 302 -4.97 -28.85 17.81
N GLY A 303 -3.98 -28.09 18.25
CA GLY A 303 -4.11 -26.69 18.68
C GLY A 303 -3.51 -25.73 17.67
N ARG A 304 -3.87 -24.45 17.75
CA ARG A 304 -3.36 -23.38 16.90
C ARG A 304 -1.83 -23.27 17.00
N GLY A 305 -1.16 -23.15 15.86
CA GLY A 305 0.29 -23.00 15.81
C GLY A 305 1.04 -24.27 16.18
N THR A 306 0.37 -25.43 16.22
CA THR A 306 1.01 -26.71 16.46
C THR A 306 1.48 -27.30 15.14
N GLN A 307 2.78 -27.47 14.98
CA GLN A 307 3.37 -28.05 13.78
C GLN A 307 2.70 -29.39 13.42
N GLY A 308 2.27 -29.51 12.16
CA GLY A 308 1.62 -30.70 11.62
C GLY A 308 0.08 -30.70 11.74
N PHE A 309 -0.54 -29.67 12.31
CA PHE A 309 -2.00 -29.55 12.43
C PHE A 309 -2.59 -28.26 11.84
N ASP A 310 -1.78 -27.45 11.18
CA ASP A 310 -2.19 -26.20 10.56
C ASP A 310 -2.28 -26.31 9.02
N GLU A 311 -2.21 -27.52 8.45
CA GLU A 311 -2.39 -27.72 7.01
C GLU A 311 -3.87 -27.54 6.59
N PRO A 312 -4.15 -27.14 5.34
CA PRO A 312 -5.54 -26.88 4.89
C PRO A 312 -6.51 -28.03 5.15
N ILE A 313 -6.02 -29.28 5.11
CA ILE A 313 -6.85 -30.47 5.37
C ILE A 313 -7.30 -30.56 6.83
N ASP A 314 -6.58 -29.94 7.75
CA ASP A 314 -6.91 -29.90 9.17
C ASP A 314 -7.71 -28.68 9.58
N LEU A 315 -7.96 -27.78 8.62
CA LEU A 315 -8.67 -26.53 8.82
C LEU A 315 -10.07 -26.57 8.20
N ARG A 316 -11.02 -25.96 8.86
CA ARG A 316 -12.41 -25.84 8.41
C ARG A 316 -12.90 -24.40 8.54
N GLU A 317 -13.49 -23.89 7.46
CA GLU A 317 -14.19 -22.60 7.47
C GLU A 317 -15.52 -22.74 8.20
N VAL A 318 -15.75 -21.90 9.20
CA VAL A 318 -16.96 -21.94 10.03
C VAL A 318 -17.43 -20.53 10.38
N TRP A 319 -18.72 -20.32 10.40
CA TRP A 319 -19.30 -19.11 11.00
C TRP A 319 -19.27 -19.20 12.53
N PRO A 320 -19.33 -18.07 13.27
CA PRO A 320 -19.24 -18.07 14.72
C PRO A 320 -20.22 -19.01 15.43
N TRP A 321 -21.46 -19.14 14.92
CA TRP A 321 -22.47 -20.07 15.45
C TRP A 321 -22.19 -21.54 15.13
N GLU A 322 -21.54 -21.84 14.04
CA GLU A 322 -21.06 -23.18 13.70
C GLU A 322 -19.84 -23.54 14.54
N HIS A 323 -18.95 -22.55 14.78
CA HIS A 323 -17.78 -22.70 15.62
C HIS A 323 -18.19 -23.06 17.07
N GLU A 324 -19.23 -22.43 17.61
CA GLU A 324 -19.80 -22.76 18.92
C GLU A 324 -20.26 -24.22 19.02
N GLN A 325 -20.80 -24.77 17.93
CA GLN A 325 -21.22 -26.18 17.91
C GLN A 325 -20.03 -27.15 17.98
N LEU A 326 -18.89 -26.75 17.43
CA LEU A 326 -17.65 -27.55 17.40
C LEU A 326 -16.80 -27.33 18.66
N ASP A 327 -16.81 -26.11 19.20
CA ASP A 327 -16.10 -25.71 20.40
C ASP A 327 -17.04 -24.89 21.31
N PRO A 328 -17.71 -25.52 22.30
CA PRO A 328 -18.63 -24.85 23.19
C PRO A 328 -18.03 -23.71 24.03
N SER A 329 -16.70 -23.57 24.09
CA SER A 329 -16.05 -22.42 24.73
C SER A 329 -16.12 -21.14 23.88
N ARG A 330 -16.51 -21.25 22.63
CA ARG A 330 -16.65 -20.19 21.66
C ARG A 330 -18.07 -19.66 21.58
N HIS A 331 -18.46 -18.81 22.55
CA HIS A 331 -19.82 -18.26 22.61
C HIS A 331 -19.89 -16.90 21.88
N PRO A 332 -20.60 -16.79 20.72
CA PRO A 332 -20.78 -15.52 20.05
C PRO A 332 -21.72 -14.55 20.81
N GLY A 333 -22.44 -15.03 21.85
CA GLY A 333 -23.38 -14.24 22.65
C GLY A 333 -24.72 -13.95 21.96
N TYR A 334 -24.98 -14.59 20.82
CA TYR A 334 -26.21 -14.41 20.04
C TYR A 334 -26.60 -15.69 19.31
N ASP A 335 -27.90 -15.81 18.99
CA ASP A 335 -28.42 -16.84 18.10
C ASP A 335 -28.48 -16.31 16.66
N PHE A 336 -27.93 -17.07 15.71
CA PHE A 336 -28.06 -16.81 14.30
C PHE A 336 -29.51 -17.05 13.84
N ILE A 337 -30.07 -16.11 13.07
CA ILE A 337 -31.42 -16.22 12.50
C ILE A 337 -31.35 -16.39 10.99
N SER A 338 -30.68 -15.46 10.28
CA SER A 338 -30.53 -15.53 8.83
C SER A 338 -29.40 -14.63 8.35
N PHE A 339 -28.89 -14.92 7.16
CA PHE A 339 -28.05 -13.96 6.46
C PHE A 339 -28.91 -12.76 6.07
N TYR A 340 -28.38 -11.55 6.33
CA TYR A 340 -29.01 -10.32 5.92
C TYR A 340 -28.50 -9.93 4.53
N SER A 341 -29.35 -10.20 3.52
CA SER A 341 -29.03 -9.91 2.12
C SER A 341 -29.56 -8.53 1.74
N VAL A 342 -28.66 -7.52 1.67
CA VAL A 342 -28.83 -6.40 0.74
C VAL A 342 -27.84 -6.63 -0.39
N HIS A 343 -28.13 -7.52 -1.32
CA HIS A 343 -27.24 -8.02 -2.37
C HIS A 343 -26.11 -8.93 -1.85
N SER A 344 -26.44 -10.18 -1.69
CA SER A 344 -25.45 -11.20 -1.39
C SER A 344 -25.66 -12.44 -2.26
N LYS A 345 -24.72 -12.71 -3.01
CA LYS A 345 -24.02 -13.99 -2.93
C LYS A 345 -22.58 -13.73 -3.25
#